data_cdde2128a928194a29bda09e6b6d2e29
#
_entry.id   cdde2128a928194a29bda09e6b6d2e29
#
_cell.length_a   1.000
_cell.length_b   1.000
_cell.length_c   1.000
_cell.angle_alpha   90.00
_cell.angle_beta   90.00
_cell.angle_gamma   90.00
#
_symmetry.space_group_name_H-M   'P 1'
#
loop_
_entity.id
_entity.type
_entity.pdbx_description
1 polymer ?
#
loop_
_entity_poly.entity_id
_entity_poly.type
_entity_poly.pdbx_seq_one_letter_code
_entity_poly.pdbx_strand_id
1 'polypeptide(L)'
;MGQADQIAVDVIIPVYKPDEKFHHLMKKMGQQSIRPANIFLMWTQGKTEEDEELQERYKQVEGVTLVPILPEAFNHGGTRNQGVALAKSPLVLLMTQDAVPKNAFLIENLIAQFAEEEVAAAYAKQLATIEVGIIEHYTRQFNYPDQSQKKTKADLQRLGIKTYFCSDVCAMYRKSVYDQMGGFVTKTIFNEDMIMAAKMIEAGYTVVYAADAKVWHAHKYNGKQQFQRNFDLGVSHRQYKEIFSGISSEKEGKKLVLQTLVHLWRKKRIDAIISLIWQSGWKFLGYQFGKRYDKLPLWLIRMASSQKSYWNNGKG
;
A
#
# COMPACT_ATOMS: atom_id res chain seq x y z
N MET A 1 -3.94 18.46 -34.50
CA MET A 1 -3.49 18.36 -33.09
C MET A 1 -2.80 17.02 -33.00
N GLY A 2 -1.44 17.02 -32.96
CA GLY A 2 -0.66 15.79 -32.86
C GLY A 2 -0.98 15.06 -31.57
N GLN A 3 -1.05 13.73 -31.60
CA GLN A 3 -0.97 12.91 -30.40
C GLN A 3 0.34 13.31 -29.71
N ALA A 4 0.26 14.11 -28.65
CA ALA A 4 1.34 14.21 -27.69
C ALA A 4 1.61 12.77 -27.24
N ASP A 5 2.85 12.31 -27.35
CA ASP A 5 3.25 10.95 -26.96
C ASP A 5 2.73 10.67 -25.55
N GLN A 6 1.62 9.92 -25.50
CA GLN A 6 0.95 9.62 -24.24
C GLN A 6 1.85 8.70 -23.45
N ILE A 7 2.33 9.14 -22.29
CA ILE A 7 3.26 8.35 -21.46
C ILE A 7 2.59 7.00 -21.13
N ALA A 8 3.19 5.92 -21.62
CA ALA A 8 2.70 4.57 -21.38
C ALA A 8 2.86 4.14 -19.91
N VAL A 9 1.89 3.36 -19.42
CA VAL A 9 1.87 2.83 -18.05
C VAL A 9 1.58 1.34 -18.10
N ASP A 10 2.41 0.54 -17.45
CA ASP A 10 2.12 -0.85 -17.14
C ASP A 10 1.59 -0.95 -15.72
N VAL A 11 0.61 -1.83 -15.50
CA VAL A 11 -0.03 -2.05 -14.20
C VAL A 11 0.32 -3.42 -13.65
N ILE A 12 0.72 -3.49 -12.38
CA ILE A 12 1.08 -4.72 -11.70
C ILE A 12 0.12 -4.93 -10.51
N ILE A 13 -0.58 -6.06 -10.48
CA ILE A 13 -1.56 -6.39 -9.46
C ILE A 13 -1.27 -7.79 -8.91
N PRO A 14 -0.76 -7.93 -7.67
CA PRO A 14 -0.75 -9.22 -6.99
C PRO A 14 -2.18 -9.69 -6.72
N VAL A 15 -2.46 -10.94 -7.11
CA VAL A 15 -3.80 -11.55 -7.00
C VAL A 15 -3.72 -12.82 -6.18
N TYR A 16 -4.61 -12.94 -5.19
CA TYR A 16 -4.79 -14.14 -4.38
C TYR A 16 -6.25 -14.26 -3.95
N LYS A 17 -6.92 -15.35 -4.32
CA LYS A 17 -8.33 -15.57 -4.03
C LYS A 17 -9.16 -14.32 -4.36
N PRO A 18 -9.25 -13.95 -5.65
CA PRO A 18 -9.94 -12.73 -6.07
C PRO A 18 -11.42 -12.78 -5.67
N ASP A 19 -11.96 -11.62 -5.30
CA ASP A 19 -13.35 -11.42 -4.91
C ASP A 19 -14.04 -10.41 -5.86
N GLU A 20 -15.30 -10.07 -5.57
CA GLU A 20 -16.06 -9.08 -6.34
C GLU A 20 -15.35 -7.71 -6.49
N LYS A 21 -14.52 -7.32 -5.52
CA LYS A 21 -13.77 -6.07 -5.62
C LYS A 21 -12.71 -6.15 -6.71
N PHE A 22 -12.06 -7.31 -6.86
CA PHE A 22 -11.12 -7.54 -7.95
C PHE A 22 -11.80 -7.47 -9.33
N HIS A 23 -12.96 -8.09 -9.50
CA HIS A 23 -13.72 -7.99 -10.75
C HIS A 23 -14.11 -6.55 -11.06
N HIS A 24 -14.48 -5.78 -10.02
CA HIS A 24 -14.80 -4.37 -10.14
C HIS A 24 -13.57 -3.53 -10.51
N LEU A 25 -12.41 -3.82 -9.90
CA LEU A 25 -11.14 -3.19 -10.26
C LEU A 25 -10.84 -3.40 -11.73
N MET A 26 -10.85 -4.66 -12.23
CA MET A 26 -10.53 -4.98 -13.62
C MET A 26 -11.48 -4.27 -14.58
N LYS A 27 -12.80 -4.26 -14.30
CA LYS A 27 -13.78 -3.50 -15.07
C LYS A 27 -13.44 -2.00 -15.13
N LYS A 28 -13.07 -1.41 -13.97
CA LYS A 28 -12.70 0.03 -13.88
C LYS A 28 -11.37 0.34 -14.57
N MET A 29 -10.42 -0.60 -14.61
CA MET A 29 -9.17 -0.45 -15.35
C MET A 29 -9.42 -0.36 -16.86
N GLY A 30 -10.32 -1.17 -17.39
CA GLY A 30 -10.75 -1.08 -18.81
C GLY A 30 -11.51 0.20 -19.17
N GLN A 31 -11.96 0.98 -18.18
CA GLN A 31 -12.72 2.25 -18.35
C GLN A 31 -11.88 3.50 -18.09
N GLN A 32 -10.56 3.37 -17.90
CA GLN A 32 -9.69 4.53 -17.67
C GLN A 32 -9.59 5.41 -18.91
N SER A 33 -9.50 6.75 -18.73
CA SER A 33 -9.27 7.73 -19.81
C SER A 33 -7.95 7.49 -20.53
N ILE A 34 -6.92 7.11 -19.76
CA ILE A 34 -5.66 6.58 -20.25
C ILE A 34 -5.63 5.09 -19.91
N ARG A 35 -5.71 4.24 -20.93
CA ARG A 35 -5.66 2.79 -20.72
C ARG A 35 -4.23 2.34 -20.40
N PRO A 36 -4.06 1.37 -19.50
CA PRO A 36 -2.77 0.71 -19.33
C PRO A 36 -2.27 0.12 -20.65
N ALA A 37 -0.97 0.18 -20.90
CA ALA A 37 -0.35 -0.52 -22.01
C ALA A 37 -0.42 -2.05 -21.79
N ASN A 38 -0.14 -2.48 -20.55
CA ASN A 38 -0.30 -3.88 -20.12
C ASN A 38 -0.75 -3.92 -18.66
N ILE A 39 -1.45 -5.01 -18.28
CA ILE A 39 -1.79 -5.34 -16.89
C ILE A 39 -1.19 -6.71 -16.57
N PHE A 40 -0.24 -6.75 -15.65
CA PHE A 40 0.36 -7.98 -15.15
C PHE A 40 -0.35 -8.42 -13.88
N LEU A 41 -1.09 -9.52 -13.96
CA LEU A 41 -1.73 -10.16 -12.82
C LEU A 41 -0.75 -11.18 -12.22
N MET A 42 -0.10 -10.83 -11.11
CA MET A 42 0.81 -11.72 -10.38
C MET A 42 -0.05 -12.69 -9.56
N TRP A 43 -0.47 -13.78 -10.20
CA TRP A 43 -1.51 -14.66 -9.68
C TRP A 43 -0.94 -15.73 -8.78
N THR A 44 -1.17 -15.61 -7.47
CA THR A 44 -0.82 -16.68 -6.53
C THR A 44 -1.80 -17.84 -6.72
N GLN A 45 -1.28 -18.98 -7.16
CA GLN A 45 -2.05 -20.14 -7.56
C GLN A 45 -2.91 -20.67 -6.41
N GLY A 46 -4.20 -20.82 -6.65
CA GLY A 46 -5.13 -21.62 -5.86
C GLY A 46 -5.08 -23.09 -6.31
N LYS A 47 -5.84 -23.93 -5.59
CA LYS A 47 -5.98 -25.37 -5.91
C LYS A 47 -7.45 -25.71 -6.18
N THR A 48 -8.25 -24.76 -6.66
CA THR A 48 -9.68 -24.94 -6.89
C THR A 48 -9.99 -24.76 -8.37
N GLU A 49 -10.99 -25.51 -8.89
CA GLU A 49 -11.50 -25.36 -10.26
C GLU A 49 -11.92 -23.91 -10.53
N GLU A 50 -12.57 -23.26 -9.57
CA GLU A 50 -12.96 -21.86 -9.66
C GLU A 50 -11.76 -20.92 -9.91
N ASP A 51 -10.62 -21.17 -9.26
CA ASP A 51 -9.40 -20.38 -9.47
C ASP A 51 -8.84 -20.60 -10.90
N GLU A 52 -8.89 -21.82 -11.42
CA GLU A 52 -8.46 -22.14 -12.78
C GLU A 52 -9.38 -21.51 -13.84
N GLU A 53 -10.69 -21.56 -13.66
CA GLU A 53 -11.67 -20.91 -14.55
C GLU A 53 -11.47 -19.40 -14.59
N LEU A 54 -11.22 -18.77 -13.44
CA LEU A 54 -10.91 -17.33 -13.37
C LEU A 54 -9.62 -16.99 -14.08
N GLN A 55 -8.56 -17.79 -13.93
CA GLN A 55 -7.31 -17.61 -14.65
C GLN A 55 -7.53 -17.66 -16.16
N GLU A 56 -8.23 -18.68 -16.67
CA GLU A 56 -8.53 -18.79 -18.10
C GLU A 56 -9.34 -17.60 -18.62
N ARG A 57 -10.32 -17.15 -17.85
CA ARG A 57 -11.12 -15.96 -18.19
C ARG A 57 -10.24 -14.72 -18.34
N TYR A 58 -9.31 -14.47 -17.42
CA TYR A 58 -8.46 -13.27 -17.47
C TYR A 58 -7.32 -13.36 -18.48
N LYS A 59 -6.87 -14.56 -18.87
CA LYS A 59 -5.95 -14.78 -20.01
C LYS A 59 -6.54 -14.33 -21.34
N GLN A 60 -7.87 -14.34 -21.48
CA GLN A 60 -8.57 -13.91 -22.70
C GLN A 60 -8.75 -12.39 -22.80
N VAL A 61 -8.42 -11.63 -21.73
CA VAL A 61 -8.60 -10.18 -21.72
C VAL A 61 -7.40 -9.53 -22.42
N GLU A 62 -7.69 -8.74 -23.46
CA GLU A 62 -6.65 -8.02 -24.20
C GLU A 62 -5.82 -7.09 -23.28
N GLY A 63 -4.51 -7.10 -23.44
CA GLY A 63 -3.58 -6.31 -22.63
C GLY A 63 -3.35 -6.86 -21.21
N VAL A 64 -3.92 -8.03 -20.87
CA VAL A 64 -3.70 -8.70 -19.59
C VAL A 64 -2.73 -9.86 -19.74
N THR A 65 -1.70 -9.88 -18.90
CA THR A 65 -0.76 -11.00 -18.79
C THR A 65 -0.85 -11.60 -17.41
N LEU A 66 -1.15 -12.90 -17.34
CA LEU A 66 -1.22 -13.63 -16.08
C LEU A 66 0.13 -14.27 -15.79
N VAL A 67 0.72 -13.97 -14.64
CA VAL A 67 2.00 -14.49 -14.19
C VAL A 67 1.76 -15.39 -12.97
N PRO A 68 1.95 -16.71 -13.08
CA PRO A 68 1.70 -17.62 -11.98
C PRO A 68 2.76 -17.48 -10.89
N ILE A 69 2.31 -17.39 -9.64
CA ILE A 69 3.14 -17.33 -8.44
C ILE A 69 2.81 -18.52 -7.55
N LEU A 70 3.81 -19.29 -7.17
CA LEU A 70 3.63 -20.37 -6.20
C LEU A 70 3.34 -19.76 -4.82
N PRO A 71 2.40 -20.32 -4.02
CA PRO A 71 2.06 -19.78 -2.70
C PRO A 71 3.25 -19.63 -1.76
N GLU A 72 4.19 -20.55 -1.81
CA GLU A 72 5.43 -20.53 -1.01
C GLU A 72 6.46 -19.51 -1.51
N ALA A 73 6.38 -19.10 -2.76
CA ALA A 73 7.25 -18.09 -3.37
C ALA A 73 6.70 -16.67 -3.20
N PHE A 74 5.43 -16.52 -2.74
CA PHE A 74 4.83 -15.21 -2.57
C PHE A 74 5.58 -14.39 -1.53
N ASN A 75 5.96 -13.19 -1.95
CA ASN A 75 6.57 -12.17 -1.10
C ASN A 75 6.13 -10.79 -1.60
N HIS A 76 5.68 -9.92 -0.70
CA HIS A 76 5.11 -8.64 -1.09
C HIS A 76 6.02 -7.81 -2.01
N GLY A 77 7.28 -7.62 -1.64
CA GLY A 77 8.26 -6.91 -2.47
C GLY A 77 8.71 -7.73 -3.68
N GLY A 78 9.05 -9.01 -3.48
CA GLY A 78 9.57 -9.89 -4.54
C GLY A 78 8.58 -10.12 -5.68
N THR A 79 7.30 -10.35 -5.36
CA THR A 79 6.25 -10.53 -6.36
C THR A 79 6.05 -9.27 -7.20
N ARG A 80 6.08 -8.09 -6.57
CA ARG A 80 6.00 -6.81 -7.30
C ARG A 80 7.24 -6.56 -8.16
N ASN A 81 8.44 -6.89 -7.64
CA ASN A 81 9.68 -6.79 -8.42
C ASN A 81 9.63 -7.64 -9.70
N GLN A 82 9.09 -8.87 -9.61
CA GLN A 82 8.90 -9.72 -10.79
C GLN A 82 7.97 -9.05 -11.81
N GLY A 83 6.86 -8.48 -11.36
CA GLY A 83 5.94 -7.74 -12.25
C GLY A 83 6.60 -6.52 -12.89
N VAL A 84 7.34 -5.72 -12.11
CA VAL A 84 8.07 -4.54 -12.63
C VAL A 84 9.15 -4.95 -13.63
N ALA A 85 9.82 -6.09 -13.44
CA ALA A 85 10.82 -6.60 -14.39
C ALA A 85 10.22 -6.98 -15.76
N LEU A 86 8.93 -7.35 -15.81
CA LEU A 86 8.21 -7.63 -17.06
C LEU A 86 7.73 -6.36 -17.77
N ALA A 87 7.56 -5.27 -17.01
CA ALA A 87 7.06 -3.99 -17.50
C ALA A 87 8.06 -3.33 -18.46
N LYS A 88 7.56 -2.74 -19.54
CA LYS A 88 8.33 -2.01 -20.56
C LYS A 88 8.04 -0.52 -20.58
N SER A 89 6.92 -0.12 -19.99
CA SER A 89 6.50 1.29 -19.92
C SER A 89 7.42 2.11 -19.00
N PRO A 90 7.60 3.42 -19.27
CA PRO A 90 8.41 4.30 -18.43
C PRO A 90 7.82 4.50 -17.03
N LEU A 91 6.51 4.34 -16.88
CA LEU A 91 5.81 4.38 -15.60
C LEU A 91 5.19 3.02 -15.30
N VAL A 92 5.26 2.61 -14.03
CA VAL A 92 4.63 1.38 -13.54
C VAL A 92 3.68 1.71 -12.40
N LEU A 93 2.43 1.25 -12.49
CA LEU A 93 1.41 1.42 -11.47
C LEU A 93 1.25 0.10 -10.69
N LEU A 94 1.56 0.13 -9.41
CA LEU A 94 1.33 -0.97 -8.48
C LEU A 94 0.00 -0.78 -7.79
N MET A 95 -0.82 -1.84 -7.74
CA MET A 95 -2.11 -1.81 -7.06
C MET A 95 -2.35 -3.08 -6.26
N THR A 96 -3.13 -3.00 -5.18
CA THR A 96 -3.71 -4.18 -4.56
C THR A 96 -5.01 -4.57 -5.27
N GLN A 97 -5.36 -5.86 -5.24
CA GLN A 97 -6.52 -6.41 -5.97
C GLN A 97 -7.88 -5.84 -5.52
N ASP A 98 -7.94 -5.13 -4.41
CA ASP A 98 -9.15 -4.56 -3.81
C ASP A 98 -9.17 -3.02 -3.82
N ALA A 99 -8.21 -2.40 -4.51
CA ALA A 99 -8.14 -0.95 -4.71
C ALA A 99 -8.91 -0.51 -5.95
N VAL A 100 -10.20 -0.23 -5.82
CA VAL A 100 -11.07 0.07 -6.95
C VAL A 100 -11.01 1.56 -7.34
N PRO A 101 -10.65 1.92 -8.59
CA PRO A 101 -10.66 3.32 -9.06
C PRO A 101 -12.01 3.99 -8.84
N LYS A 102 -12.01 5.20 -8.27
CA LYS A 102 -13.25 5.97 -8.06
C LYS A 102 -13.91 6.38 -9.37
N ASN A 103 -13.10 6.73 -10.36
CA ASN A 103 -13.55 7.23 -11.68
C ASN A 103 -12.56 6.81 -12.78
N ALA A 104 -12.78 7.30 -14.00
CA ALA A 104 -11.96 7.00 -15.16
C ALA A 104 -10.61 7.77 -15.22
N PHE A 105 -10.31 8.67 -14.29
CA PHE A 105 -9.17 9.57 -14.35
C PHE A 105 -8.03 9.18 -13.37
N LEU A 106 -8.03 7.97 -12.81
CA LEU A 106 -7.01 7.57 -11.84
C LEU A 106 -5.61 7.59 -12.45
N ILE A 107 -5.43 6.94 -13.60
CA ILE A 107 -4.13 6.84 -14.29
C ILE A 107 -3.69 8.22 -14.77
N GLU A 108 -4.57 8.98 -15.40
CA GLU A 108 -4.29 10.33 -15.89
C GLU A 108 -3.82 11.26 -14.75
N ASN A 109 -4.53 11.27 -13.60
CA ASN A 109 -4.18 12.08 -12.45
C ASN A 109 -2.83 11.67 -11.80
N LEU A 110 -2.47 10.37 -11.89
CA LEU A 110 -1.16 9.91 -11.44
C LEU A 110 -0.06 10.30 -12.41
N ILE A 111 -0.25 10.13 -13.73
CA ILE A 111 0.72 10.53 -14.77
C ILE A 111 1.04 12.02 -14.66
N ALA A 112 0.03 12.86 -14.43
CA ALA A 112 0.21 14.31 -14.28
C ALA A 112 1.21 14.71 -13.19
N GLN A 113 1.47 13.83 -12.20
CA GLN A 113 2.46 14.10 -11.15
C GLN A 113 3.91 13.94 -11.62
N PHE A 114 4.14 13.29 -12.78
CA PHE A 114 5.49 12.99 -13.30
C PHE A 114 5.98 14.00 -14.33
N ALA A 115 5.38 15.17 -14.40
CA ALA A 115 5.85 16.26 -15.27
C ALA A 115 7.27 16.73 -14.94
N GLU A 116 7.67 16.60 -13.68
CA GLU A 116 9.03 16.92 -13.20
C GLU A 116 9.85 15.62 -13.13
N GLU A 117 11.10 15.68 -13.59
CA GLU A 117 11.99 14.50 -13.63
C GLU A 117 12.34 13.98 -12.24
N GLU A 118 12.37 14.86 -11.24
CA GLU A 118 12.64 14.53 -9.84
C GLU A 118 11.55 13.71 -9.19
N VAL A 119 10.34 13.64 -9.77
CA VAL A 119 9.26 12.83 -9.22
C VAL A 119 9.51 11.36 -9.54
N ALA A 120 9.84 10.59 -8.50
CA ALA A 120 10.11 9.16 -8.58
C ALA A 120 8.88 8.30 -8.32
N ALA A 121 7.97 8.75 -7.46
CA ALA A 121 6.74 8.02 -7.13
C ALA A 121 5.58 8.97 -6.83
N ALA A 122 4.36 8.51 -7.15
CA ALA A 122 3.11 9.19 -6.80
C ALA A 122 2.08 8.16 -6.33
N TYR A 123 1.41 8.41 -5.20
CA TYR A 123 0.40 7.49 -4.66
C TYR A 123 -0.97 8.15 -4.50
N ALA A 124 -2.00 7.34 -4.69
CA ALA A 124 -3.38 7.77 -4.73
C ALA A 124 -4.00 7.97 -3.34
N LYS A 125 -5.04 8.79 -3.28
CA LYS A 125 -5.93 8.95 -2.14
C LYS A 125 -6.79 7.70 -1.96
N GLN A 126 -6.74 7.11 -0.77
CA GLN A 126 -7.62 6.01 -0.40
C GLN A 126 -8.89 6.54 0.27
N LEU A 127 -10.04 6.16 -0.26
CA LEU A 127 -11.36 6.50 0.25
C LEU A 127 -11.92 5.35 1.07
N ALA A 128 -12.57 5.68 2.17
CA ALA A 128 -13.32 4.72 2.96
C ALA A 128 -14.67 4.42 2.29
N THR A 129 -15.06 3.14 2.21
CA THR A 129 -16.39 2.73 1.77
C THR A 129 -17.45 3.01 2.85
N ILE A 130 -18.73 3.08 2.47
CA ILE A 130 -19.85 3.35 3.42
C ILE A 130 -19.91 2.30 4.54
N GLU A 131 -19.45 1.09 4.29
CA GLU A 131 -19.52 -0.06 5.20
C GLU A 131 -18.58 0.04 6.40
N VAL A 132 -17.56 0.90 6.34
CA VAL A 132 -16.64 1.09 7.46
C VAL A 132 -17.14 2.20 8.40
N GLY A 133 -16.87 2.03 9.69
CA GLY A 133 -17.39 2.94 10.70
C GLY A 133 -16.72 4.32 10.70
N ILE A 134 -17.30 5.27 11.47
CA ILE A 134 -16.88 6.67 11.57
C ILE A 134 -15.39 6.85 11.91
N ILE A 135 -14.81 5.94 12.70
CA ILE A 135 -13.37 5.96 13.06
C ILE A 135 -12.50 5.78 11.83
N GLU A 136 -12.83 4.80 10.97
CA GLU A 136 -12.05 4.53 9.76
C GLU A 136 -12.21 5.66 8.74
N HIS A 137 -13.42 6.21 8.57
CA HIS A 137 -13.64 7.40 7.74
C HIS A 137 -12.75 8.56 8.17
N TYR A 138 -12.72 8.87 9.47
CA TYR A 138 -11.87 9.94 9.98
C TYR A 138 -10.38 9.63 9.81
N THR A 139 -9.98 8.38 10.06
CA THR A 139 -8.60 7.93 9.87
C THR A 139 -8.15 8.11 8.43
N ARG A 140 -9.02 7.79 7.45
CA ARG A 140 -8.74 8.02 6.02
C ARG A 140 -8.60 9.50 5.71
N GLN A 141 -9.51 10.34 6.17
CA GLN A 141 -9.41 11.80 5.99
C GLN A 141 -8.14 12.39 6.59
N PHE A 142 -7.72 11.92 7.76
CA PHE A 142 -6.49 12.35 8.42
C PHE A 142 -5.23 11.96 7.64
N ASN A 143 -5.19 10.74 7.10
CA ASN A 143 -4.02 10.23 6.38
C ASN A 143 -3.99 10.66 4.92
N TYR A 144 -5.13 10.94 4.33
CA TYR A 144 -5.32 11.27 2.92
C TYR A 144 -6.14 12.57 2.80
N PRO A 145 -5.54 13.75 3.08
CA PRO A 145 -6.21 15.05 2.99
C PRO A 145 -6.66 15.38 1.56
N ASP A 146 -7.43 16.46 1.40
CA ASP A 146 -7.96 16.86 0.08
C ASP A 146 -6.95 17.60 -0.80
N GLN A 147 -5.78 17.92 -0.28
CA GLN A 147 -4.70 18.60 -1.00
C GLN A 147 -3.54 17.67 -1.30
N SER A 148 -3.08 17.67 -2.55
CA SER A 148 -1.87 16.97 -2.97
C SER A 148 -0.63 17.54 -2.29
N GLN A 149 0.39 16.71 -2.10
CA GLN A 149 1.60 17.10 -1.41
C GLN A 149 2.84 16.45 -2.02
N LYS A 150 3.80 17.26 -2.43
CA LYS A 150 5.16 16.82 -2.73
C LYS A 150 5.92 16.62 -1.42
N LYS A 151 6.72 15.58 -1.36
CA LYS A 151 7.53 15.21 -0.19
C LYS A 151 8.96 14.98 -0.61
N THR A 152 9.85 15.69 0.05
CA THR A 152 11.29 15.66 -0.16
C THR A 152 12.01 15.49 1.18
N LYS A 153 13.34 15.34 1.15
CA LYS A 153 14.15 15.24 2.37
C LYS A 153 14.00 16.47 3.29
N ALA A 154 13.76 17.66 2.73
CA ALA A 154 13.54 18.89 3.50
C ALA A 154 12.27 18.83 4.39
N ASP A 155 11.32 17.95 4.05
CA ASP A 155 10.07 17.81 4.81
C ASP A 155 10.19 16.94 6.07
N LEU A 156 11.33 16.29 6.31
CA LEU A 156 11.53 15.39 7.45
C LEU A 156 11.25 16.06 8.80
N GLN A 157 11.68 17.31 8.98
CA GLN A 157 11.44 18.05 10.22
C GLN A 157 9.95 18.34 10.43
N ARG A 158 9.22 18.66 9.36
CA ARG A 158 7.81 19.06 9.37
C ARG A 158 6.87 17.88 9.42
N LEU A 159 7.09 16.86 8.58
CA LEU A 159 6.19 15.72 8.38
C LEU A 159 6.60 14.46 9.17
N GLY A 160 7.84 14.41 9.66
CA GLY A 160 8.36 13.22 10.34
C GLY A 160 8.23 11.97 9.46
N ILE A 161 7.74 10.88 10.03
CA ILE A 161 7.57 9.60 9.32
C ILE A 161 6.66 9.69 8.08
N LYS A 162 5.73 10.66 8.02
CA LYS A 162 4.87 10.86 6.85
C LYS A 162 5.63 11.31 5.61
N THR A 163 6.86 11.81 5.75
CA THR A 163 7.73 12.10 4.61
C THR A 163 7.95 10.87 3.76
N TYR A 164 8.22 9.72 4.39
CA TYR A 164 8.44 8.45 3.72
C TYR A 164 7.16 7.67 3.40
N PHE A 165 5.99 8.18 3.82
CA PHE A 165 4.75 7.47 3.57
C PHE A 165 4.45 7.40 2.08
N CYS A 166 4.39 6.18 1.56
CA CYS A 166 3.87 5.80 0.25
C CYS A 166 2.96 4.59 0.45
N SER A 167 2.09 4.28 -0.50
CA SER A 167 1.22 3.12 -0.33
C SER A 167 0.94 2.42 -1.66
N ASP A 168 1.45 1.21 -1.78
CA ASP A 168 1.25 0.31 -2.92
C ASP A 168 -0.17 -0.25 -3.02
N VAL A 169 -1.07 0.22 -2.18
CA VAL A 169 -2.50 0.06 -2.45
C VAL A 169 -2.82 0.64 -3.83
N CYS A 170 -2.22 1.79 -4.16
CA CYS A 170 -2.23 2.36 -5.50
C CYS A 170 -1.10 3.40 -5.60
N ALA A 171 0.05 3.01 -6.15
CA ALA A 171 1.21 3.87 -6.31
C ALA A 171 1.88 3.67 -7.67
N MET A 172 2.17 4.79 -8.35
CA MET A 172 2.88 4.83 -9.63
C MET A 172 4.34 5.21 -9.39
N TYR A 173 5.23 4.56 -10.11
CA TYR A 173 6.67 4.74 -10.01
C TYR A 173 7.27 5.05 -11.37
N ARG A 174 8.28 5.94 -11.42
CA ARG A 174 9.18 6.07 -12.57
C ARG A 174 10.07 4.85 -12.60
N LYS A 175 9.90 4.00 -13.63
CA LYS A 175 10.57 2.68 -13.71
C LYS A 175 12.08 2.80 -13.64
N SER A 176 12.68 3.78 -14.32
CA SER A 176 14.14 3.98 -14.29
C SER A 176 14.66 4.25 -12.87
N VAL A 177 13.96 5.06 -12.07
CA VAL A 177 14.34 5.33 -10.68
C VAL A 177 14.07 4.11 -9.80
N TYR A 178 12.94 3.40 -10.00
CA TYR A 178 12.66 2.16 -9.28
C TYR A 178 13.77 1.13 -9.46
N ASP A 179 14.22 0.94 -10.72
CA ASP A 179 15.31 0.02 -11.06
C ASP A 179 16.65 0.48 -10.46
N GLN A 180 16.94 1.79 -10.51
CA GLN A 180 18.13 2.38 -9.90
C GLN A 180 18.18 2.15 -8.38
N MET A 181 17.03 2.18 -7.69
CA MET A 181 16.93 1.90 -6.25
C MET A 181 17.06 0.40 -5.91
N GLY A 182 17.15 -0.47 -6.92
CA GLY A 182 17.26 -1.92 -6.78
C GLY A 182 15.94 -2.63 -6.47
N GLY A 183 14.81 -1.98 -6.74
CA GLY A 183 13.50 -2.52 -6.46
C GLY A 183 13.14 -2.57 -4.97
N PHE A 184 12.01 -3.17 -4.65
CA PHE A 184 11.59 -3.37 -3.26
C PHE A 184 12.49 -4.35 -2.53
N VAL A 185 12.65 -4.11 -1.23
CA VAL A 185 13.27 -5.09 -0.34
C VAL A 185 12.39 -6.34 -0.24
N THR A 186 13.03 -7.51 -0.28
CA THR A 186 12.34 -8.81 -0.22
C THR A 186 12.34 -9.43 1.19
N LYS A 187 13.24 -8.95 2.07
CA LYS A 187 13.36 -9.43 3.44
C LYS A 187 12.65 -8.50 4.43
N THR A 188 11.41 -8.13 4.14
CA THR A 188 10.56 -7.39 5.08
C THR A 188 9.19 -8.03 5.18
N ILE A 189 8.60 -7.95 6.36
CA ILE A 189 7.24 -8.43 6.59
C ILE A 189 6.19 -7.39 6.21
N PHE A 190 6.59 -6.12 6.20
CA PHE A 190 5.70 -4.97 5.96
C PHE A 190 6.50 -3.73 5.53
N ASN A 191 5.85 -2.69 4.96
CA ASN A 191 6.43 -1.40 4.60
C ASN A 191 7.47 -1.40 3.47
N GLU A 192 7.46 -2.35 2.56
CA GLU A 192 8.33 -2.32 1.37
C GLU A 192 8.19 -1.01 0.59
N ASP A 193 6.97 -0.47 0.52
CA ASP A 193 6.63 0.80 -0.11
C ASP A 193 7.22 2.03 0.61
N MET A 194 7.12 2.07 1.94
CA MET A 194 7.74 3.14 2.73
C MET A 194 9.26 3.08 2.70
N ILE A 195 9.86 1.89 2.70
CA ILE A 195 11.31 1.69 2.58
C ILE A 195 11.78 2.19 1.21
N MET A 196 11.06 1.88 0.13
CA MET A 196 11.36 2.38 -1.21
C MET A 196 11.25 3.90 -1.27
N ALA A 197 10.15 4.47 -0.75
CA ALA A 197 9.97 5.92 -0.70
C ALA A 197 11.09 6.62 0.09
N ALA A 198 11.54 6.02 1.20
CA ALA A 198 12.68 6.53 1.97
C ALA A 198 13.96 6.53 1.13
N LYS A 199 14.27 5.42 0.44
CA LYS A 199 15.44 5.35 -0.44
C LYS A 199 15.40 6.43 -1.54
N MET A 200 14.25 6.61 -2.19
CA MET A 200 14.06 7.63 -3.22
C MET A 200 14.28 9.04 -2.67
N ILE A 201 13.68 9.37 -1.52
CA ILE A 201 13.80 10.69 -0.88
C ILE A 201 15.23 10.96 -0.41
N GLU A 202 15.91 9.97 0.17
CA GLU A 202 17.31 10.10 0.59
C GLU A 202 18.27 10.25 -0.60
N ALA A 203 17.91 9.70 -1.77
CA ALA A 203 18.61 9.87 -3.04
C ALA A 203 18.31 11.22 -3.74
N GLY A 204 17.47 12.08 -3.15
CA GLY A 204 17.15 13.41 -3.66
C GLY A 204 15.88 13.48 -4.53
N TYR A 205 15.16 12.37 -4.70
CA TYR A 205 13.92 12.35 -5.45
C TYR A 205 12.71 12.84 -4.64
N THR A 206 11.64 13.16 -5.34
CA THR A 206 10.36 13.59 -4.79
C THR A 206 9.35 12.44 -4.82
N VAL A 207 8.61 12.25 -3.71
CA VAL A 207 7.43 11.38 -3.63
C VAL A 207 6.19 12.24 -3.49
N VAL A 208 5.18 11.99 -4.33
CA VAL A 208 3.96 12.82 -4.38
C VAL A 208 2.76 12.07 -3.81
N TYR A 209 2.02 12.70 -2.93
CA TYR A 209 0.66 12.34 -2.61
C TYR A 209 -0.29 13.04 -3.61
N ALA A 210 -1.02 12.28 -4.42
CA ALA A 210 -1.93 12.78 -5.45
C ALA A 210 -3.38 12.71 -4.96
N ALA A 211 -3.92 13.80 -4.44
CA ALA A 211 -5.26 13.85 -3.84
C ALA A 211 -6.39 13.63 -4.86
N ASP A 212 -6.16 13.93 -6.15
CA ASP A 212 -7.14 13.77 -7.22
C ASP A 212 -7.16 12.36 -7.82
N ALA A 213 -6.09 11.60 -7.70
CA ALA A 213 -6.05 10.18 -7.98
C ALA A 213 -6.70 9.42 -6.82
N LYS A 214 -7.88 8.82 -7.04
CA LYS A 214 -8.71 8.28 -5.93
C LYS A 214 -9.07 6.82 -6.15
N VAL A 215 -8.90 6.00 -5.10
CA VAL A 215 -9.36 4.61 -5.06
C VAL A 215 -10.21 4.35 -3.82
N TRP A 216 -11.23 3.50 -3.96
CA TRP A 216 -11.95 2.92 -2.83
C TRP A 216 -11.13 1.77 -2.27
N HIS A 217 -10.71 1.89 -1.03
CA HIS A 217 -9.98 0.85 -0.31
C HIS A 217 -10.15 1.03 1.18
N ALA A 218 -10.82 0.10 1.82
CA ALA A 218 -10.98 0.10 3.26
C ALA A 218 -11.20 -1.34 3.77
N HIS A 219 -10.71 -1.59 4.97
CA HIS A 219 -10.88 -2.86 5.67
C HIS A 219 -11.47 -2.64 7.06
N LYS A 220 -12.34 -3.53 7.46
CA LYS A 220 -12.85 -3.60 8.82
C LYS A 220 -12.05 -4.64 9.60
N TYR A 221 -11.16 -4.21 10.46
CA TYR A 221 -10.33 -5.08 11.30
C TYR A 221 -10.89 -5.19 12.72
N ASN A 222 -10.95 -6.42 13.26
CA ASN A 222 -11.20 -6.65 14.68
C ASN A 222 -9.93 -6.38 15.52
N GLY A 223 -10.05 -6.42 16.87
CA GLY A 223 -8.93 -6.13 17.77
C GLY A 223 -7.71 -7.02 17.54
N LYS A 224 -7.91 -8.34 17.33
CA LYS A 224 -6.82 -9.28 17.04
C LYS A 224 -6.09 -8.92 15.74
N GLN A 225 -6.83 -8.64 14.68
CA GLN A 225 -6.25 -8.24 13.39
C GLN A 225 -5.50 -6.90 13.50
N GLN A 226 -6.03 -5.94 14.28
CA GLN A 226 -5.34 -4.67 14.57
C GLN A 226 -4.02 -4.92 15.30
N PHE A 227 -4.01 -5.80 16.30
CA PHE A 227 -2.79 -6.19 17.01
C PHE A 227 -1.78 -6.81 16.04
N GLN A 228 -2.18 -7.83 15.27
CA GLN A 228 -1.28 -8.56 14.37
C GLN A 228 -0.65 -7.65 13.31
N ARG A 229 -1.45 -6.80 12.64
CA ARG A 229 -0.92 -5.84 11.65
C ARG A 229 0.06 -4.84 12.27
N ASN A 230 -0.22 -4.36 13.48
CA ASN A 230 0.70 -3.44 14.16
C ASN A 230 1.92 -4.16 14.74
N PHE A 231 1.83 -5.45 15.07
CA PHE A 231 2.98 -6.28 15.37
C PHE A 231 3.92 -6.35 14.16
N ASP A 232 3.40 -6.70 12.99
CA ASP A 232 4.18 -6.76 11.75
C ASP A 232 4.80 -5.40 11.39
N LEU A 233 4.07 -4.30 11.60
CA LEU A 233 4.59 -2.94 11.45
C LEU A 233 5.77 -2.67 12.41
N GLY A 234 5.64 -3.08 13.69
CA GLY A 234 6.70 -2.94 14.68
C GLY A 234 7.94 -3.76 14.33
N VAL A 235 7.76 -4.98 13.82
CA VAL A 235 8.84 -5.85 13.29
C VAL A 235 9.59 -5.13 12.16
N SER A 236 8.88 -4.63 11.16
CA SER A 236 9.48 -3.91 10.03
C SER A 236 10.28 -2.68 10.49
N HIS A 237 9.74 -1.89 11.43
CA HIS A 237 10.47 -0.74 12.00
C HIS A 237 11.70 -1.14 12.80
N ARG A 238 11.72 -2.34 13.39
CA ARG A 238 12.89 -2.87 14.09
C ARG A 238 13.94 -3.38 13.11
N GLN A 239 13.52 -4.05 12.04
CA GLN A 239 14.42 -4.59 11.00
C GLN A 239 15.11 -3.48 10.22
N TYR A 240 14.39 -2.40 9.92
CA TYR A 240 14.89 -1.23 9.16
C TYR A 240 15.05 -0.01 10.07
N LYS A 241 15.65 -0.21 11.25
CA LYS A 241 15.85 0.86 12.24
C LYS A 241 16.67 2.04 11.70
N GLU A 242 17.58 1.80 10.75
CA GLU A 242 18.39 2.83 10.09
C GLU A 242 17.54 3.84 9.33
N ILE A 243 16.38 3.42 8.81
CA ILE A 243 15.42 4.30 8.14
C ILE A 243 14.46 4.94 9.14
N PHE A 244 13.96 4.14 10.11
CA PHE A 244 12.86 4.55 10.98
C PHE A 244 13.30 5.06 12.36
N SER A 245 14.57 4.86 12.78
CA SER A 245 15.08 5.43 14.03
C SER A 245 15.30 6.94 13.88
N GLY A 246 14.90 7.70 14.88
CA GLY A 246 14.95 9.18 14.81
C GLY A 246 13.67 9.81 14.26
N ILE A 247 12.78 9.05 13.62
CA ILE A 247 11.50 9.54 13.11
C ILE A 247 10.37 8.84 13.87
N SER A 248 9.70 9.57 14.77
CA SER A 248 8.71 8.96 15.67
C SER A 248 7.36 8.73 14.99
N SER A 249 7.08 7.48 14.59
CA SER A 249 5.74 7.04 14.18
C SER A 249 4.72 7.12 15.33
N GLU A 250 5.17 7.00 16.58
CA GLU A 250 4.32 7.08 17.77
C GLU A 250 3.72 8.48 17.96
N LYS A 251 4.44 9.55 17.57
CA LYS A 251 3.92 10.93 17.61
C LYS A 251 2.72 11.09 16.68
N GLU A 252 2.81 10.57 15.45
CA GLU A 252 1.72 10.62 14.48
C GLU A 252 0.52 9.77 14.92
N GLY A 253 0.77 8.59 15.49
CA GLY A 253 -0.28 7.75 16.07
C GLY A 253 -1.03 8.45 17.20
N LYS A 254 -0.32 9.09 18.13
CA LYS A 254 -0.92 9.88 19.23
C LYS A 254 -1.73 11.07 18.68
N LYS A 255 -1.21 11.80 17.70
CA LYS A 255 -1.91 12.91 17.05
C LYS A 255 -3.21 12.45 16.41
N LEU A 256 -3.19 11.34 15.66
CA LEU A 256 -4.38 10.77 15.06
C LEU A 256 -5.43 10.42 16.13
N VAL A 257 -5.05 9.70 17.20
CA VAL A 257 -5.97 9.31 18.28
C VAL A 257 -6.60 10.53 18.94
N LEU A 258 -5.80 11.54 19.31
CA LEU A 258 -6.28 12.75 19.95
C LEU A 258 -7.27 13.53 19.05
N GLN A 259 -6.93 13.70 17.78
CA GLN A 259 -7.81 14.39 16.84
C GLN A 259 -9.10 13.60 16.57
N THR A 260 -9.01 12.27 16.49
CA THR A 260 -10.19 11.41 16.36
C THR A 260 -11.08 11.50 17.59
N LEU A 261 -10.51 11.53 18.81
CA LEU A 261 -11.26 11.72 20.05
C LEU A 261 -12.03 13.04 20.04
N VAL A 262 -11.37 14.15 19.69
CA VAL A 262 -12.01 15.47 19.59
C VAL A 262 -13.13 15.46 18.55
N HIS A 263 -12.91 14.83 17.39
CA HIS A 263 -13.94 14.71 16.34
C HIS A 263 -15.17 13.95 16.85
N LEU A 264 -14.97 12.78 17.47
CA LEU A 264 -16.04 11.93 17.98
C LEU A 264 -16.80 12.61 19.14
N TRP A 265 -16.08 13.31 20.01
CA TRP A 265 -16.67 14.09 21.09
C TRP A 265 -17.62 15.17 20.57
N ARG A 266 -17.17 15.95 19.57
CA ARG A 266 -18.02 16.97 18.90
C ARG A 266 -19.25 16.35 18.22
N LYS A 267 -19.15 15.10 17.75
CA LYS A 267 -20.26 14.34 17.16
C LYS A 267 -21.12 13.62 18.20
N LYS A 268 -20.82 13.74 19.50
CA LYS A 268 -21.50 13.07 20.62
C LYS A 268 -21.54 11.53 20.47
N ARG A 269 -20.52 10.93 19.83
CA ARG A 269 -20.41 9.49 19.55
C ARG A 269 -19.58 8.79 20.64
N ILE A 270 -20.16 8.64 21.84
CA ILE A 270 -19.50 7.98 23.00
C ILE A 270 -19.19 6.50 22.70
N ASP A 271 -20.09 5.80 22.00
CA ASP A 271 -19.89 4.44 21.51
C ASP A 271 -18.60 4.29 20.69
N ALA A 272 -18.39 5.22 19.77
CA ALA A 272 -17.19 5.24 18.91
C ALA A 272 -15.93 5.64 19.71
N ILE A 273 -16.04 6.47 20.75
CA ILE A 273 -14.90 6.81 21.62
C ILE A 273 -14.40 5.56 22.36
N ILE A 274 -15.29 4.76 22.94
CA ILE A 274 -14.93 3.51 23.62
C ILE A 274 -14.26 2.56 22.62
N SER A 275 -14.84 2.42 21.43
CA SER A 275 -14.27 1.59 20.36
C SER A 275 -12.88 2.08 19.92
N LEU A 276 -12.68 3.40 19.80
CA LEU A 276 -11.38 4.00 19.43
C LEU A 276 -10.31 3.69 20.49
N ILE A 277 -10.63 3.84 21.79
CA ILE A 277 -9.69 3.54 22.87
C ILE A 277 -9.30 2.06 22.82
N TRP A 278 -10.27 1.17 22.66
CA TRP A 278 -10.05 -0.27 22.56
C TRP A 278 -9.16 -0.63 21.37
N GLN A 279 -9.49 -0.14 20.18
CA GLN A 279 -8.70 -0.37 18.97
C GLN A 279 -7.28 0.20 19.09
N SER A 280 -7.14 1.41 19.66
CA SER A 280 -5.83 2.05 19.87
C SER A 280 -4.96 1.28 20.84
N GLY A 281 -5.56 0.68 21.88
CA GLY A 281 -4.88 -0.22 22.80
C GLY A 281 -4.28 -1.44 22.08
N TRP A 282 -5.07 -2.12 21.25
CA TRP A 282 -4.59 -3.26 20.45
C TRP A 282 -3.48 -2.87 19.47
N LYS A 283 -3.63 -1.74 18.78
CA LYS A 283 -2.59 -1.22 17.87
C LYS A 283 -1.29 -0.93 18.62
N PHE A 284 -1.37 -0.24 19.75
CA PHE A 284 -0.21 0.12 20.54
C PHE A 284 0.52 -1.13 21.09
N LEU A 285 -0.22 -2.07 21.69
CA LEU A 285 0.35 -3.31 22.19
C LEU A 285 1.02 -4.11 21.06
N GLY A 286 0.33 -4.31 19.94
CA GLY A 286 0.90 -4.98 18.78
C GLY A 286 2.22 -4.35 18.35
N TYR A 287 2.25 -3.04 18.15
CA TYR A 287 3.45 -2.31 17.75
C TYR A 287 4.61 -2.44 18.75
N GLN A 288 4.35 -2.31 20.04
CA GLN A 288 5.39 -2.46 21.08
C GLN A 288 5.96 -3.87 21.15
N PHE A 289 5.12 -4.89 20.98
CA PHE A 289 5.55 -6.28 20.91
C PHE A 289 6.38 -6.52 19.63
N GLY A 290 5.93 -6.03 18.49
CA GLY A 290 6.65 -6.14 17.22
C GLY A 290 8.04 -5.50 17.27
N LYS A 291 8.20 -4.32 17.90
CA LYS A 291 9.52 -3.67 18.10
C LYS A 291 10.50 -4.50 18.96
N ARG A 292 10.01 -5.52 19.66
CA ARG A 292 10.80 -6.40 20.53
C ARG A 292 10.74 -7.86 20.09
N TYR A 293 10.37 -8.12 18.84
CA TYR A 293 10.18 -9.48 18.31
C TYR A 293 11.43 -10.36 18.48
N ASP A 294 12.62 -9.76 18.41
CA ASP A 294 13.91 -10.41 18.57
C ASP A 294 14.10 -11.08 19.96
N LYS A 295 13.32 -10.63 20.96
CA LYS A 295 13.29 -11.17 22.32
C LYS A 295 12.20 -12.23 22.56
N LEU A 296 11.33 -12.46 21.57
CA LEU A 296 10.19 -13.36 21.70
C LEU A 296 10.51 -14.76 21.13
N PRO A 297 9.93 -15.83 21.69
CA PRO A 297 10.04 -17.16 21.12
C PRO A 297 9.25 -17.24 19.79
N LEU A 298 9.69 -18.08 18.86
CA LEU A 298 9.14 -18.17 17.51
C LEU A 298 7.63 -18.51 17.49
N TRP A 299 7.16 -19.37 18.39
CA TRP A 299 5.73 -19.71 18.48
C TRP A 299 4.85 -18.49 18.80
N LEU A 300 5.34 -17.61 19.69
CA LEU A 300 4.63 -16.38 20.05
C LEU A 300 4.64 -15.36 18.90
N ILE A 301 5.78 -15.24 18.20
CA ILE A 301 5.91 -14.42 17.00
C ILE A 301 4.89 -14.86 15.94
N ARG A 302 4.80 -16.17 15.63
CA ARG A 302 3.84 -16.71 14.66
C ARG A 302 2.38 -16.48 15.06
N MET A 303 2.07 -16.49 16.35
CA MET A 303 0.73 -16.19 16.85
C MET A 303 0.41 -14.69 16.75
N ALA A 304 1.40 -13.85 17.01
CA ALA A 304 1.28 -12.40 17.02
C ALA A 304 1.28 -11.76 15.61
N SER A 305 1.84 -12.45 14.61
CA SER A 305 1.95 -11.97 13.23
C SER A 305 0.72 -12.31 12.39
N SER A 306 0.37 -11.45 11.44
CA SER A 306 -0.59 -11.74 10.37
C SER A 306 0.03 -12.55 9.23
N GLN A 307 1.37 -12.53 9.09
CA GLN A 307 2.14 -13.15 8.02
C GLN A 307 2.91 -14.37 8.51
N LYS A 308 2.19 -15.46 8.82
CA LYS A 308 2.80 -16.66 9.43
C LYS A 308 3.85 -17.32 8.52
N SER A 309 3.65 -17.29 7.21
CA SER A 309 4.58 -17.85 6.21
C SER A 309 5.94 -17.17 6.21
N TYR A 310 6.00 -15.87 6.50
CA TYR A 310 7.25 -15.12 6.64
C TYR A 310 8.21 -15.74 7.68
N TRP A 311 7.66 -16.38 8.70
CA TRP A 311 8.40 -16.94 9.82
C TRP A 311 8.74 -18.43 9.69
N ASN A 312 8.50 -19.04 8.50
CA ASN A 312 8.74 -20.47 8.32
C ASN A 312 10.23 -20.82 8.33
N ASN A 313 11.10 -19.89 7.90
CA ASN A 313 12.56 -20.09 7.81
C ASN A 313 13.32 -19.44 8.98
N GLY A 314 12.72 -19.33 10.17
CA GLY A 314 13.35 -18.75 11.35
C GLY A 314 12.73 -17.43 11.82
N LYS A 315 13.55 -16.51 12.31
CA LYS A 315 13.11 -15.19 12.79
C LYS A 315 13.13 -14.09 11.73
N GLY A 316 13.16 -14.45 10.43
CA GLY A 316 13.12 -13.50 9.33
C GLY A 316 14.46 -12.88 8.99
#